data_b4fa1a8b404710d37959ec1d88b4e201
#
_entry.id   b4fa1a8b404710d37959ec1d88b4e201
#
_cell.length_a   1.000
_cell.length_b   1.000
_cell.length_c   1.000
_cell.angle_alpha   90.00
_cell.angle_beta   90.00
_cell.angle_gamma   90.00
#
_symmetry.space_group_name_H-M   'P 1'
#
loop_
_entity.id
_entity.type
_entity.pdbx_description
1 polymer ?
#
loop_
_entity_poly.entity_id
_entity_poly.type
_entity_poly.pdbx_seq_one_letter_code
_entity_poly.pdbx_strand_id
1 'polypeptide(L)'
;MNIGFYPGSFDPFTNGHLHVVKSASKLFDKVIIGIGINSVKDRRFPKELMEDAIKDCLIEENLSNVNVISYDNLSVDAAVSCNCNYIIRGLRNDMDYHYEENVAKINEELSNLDTIYIRSGKYGFISSTMIMDLINNNRDISSYVPNSVIKKMNLKS
;
A
#
# COMPACT_ATOMS: atom_id res chain seq x y z
N MET A 1 18.09 13.06 -3.15
CA MET A 1 16.97 12.31 -3.77
C MET A 1 15.87 12.12 -2.73
N ASN A 2 14.65 12.44 -3.08
CA ASN A 2 13.49 12.23 -2.19
C ASN A 2 12.89 10.85 -2.43
N ILE A 3 12.92 10.00 -1.42
CA ILE A 3 12.42 8.63 -1.48
C ILE A 3 11.32 8.47 -0.43
N GLY A 4 10.14 8.06 -0.85
CA GLY A 4 9.01 7.80 0.04
C GLY A 4 8.78 6.31 0.25
N PHE A 5 8.48 5.93 1.48
CA PHE A 5 8.14 4.56 1.86
C PHE A 5 6.65 4.46 2.13
N TYR A 6 5.96 3.61 1.40
CA TYR A 6 4.52 3.40 1.55
C TYR A 6 4.25 2.03 2.20
N PRO A 7 4.09 1.98 3.53
CA PRO A 7 3.84 0.73 4.24
C PRO A 7 2.37 0.34 4.24
N GLY A 8 2.11 -0.94 4.25
CA GLY A 8 0.76 -1.49 4.39
C GLY A 8 0.79 -3.00 4.37
N SER A 9 -0.34 -3.62 4.69
CA SER A 9 -0.48 -5.08 4.57
C SER A 9 -0.77 -5.49 3.12
N PHE A 10 -1.46 -4.64 2.36
CA PHE A 10 -1.81 -4.89 0.95
C PHE A 10 -2.37 -6.29 0.73
N ASP A 11 -3.47 -6.57 1.37
CA ASP A 11 -4.01 -7.91 1.45
C ASP A 11 -5.54 -7.94 1.17
N PRO A 12 -5.94 -7.61 -0.07
CA PRO A 12 -5.14 -7.38 -1.27
C PRO A 12 -4.75 -5.91 -1.51
N PHE A 13 -3.87 -5.70 -2.46
CA PHE A 13 -3.57 -4.40 -3.04
C PHE A 13 -4.76 -3.97 -3.90
N THR A 14 -5.29 -2.77 -3.66
CA THR A 14 -6.52 -2.28 -4.29
C THR A 14 -6.26 -1.08 -5.20
N ASN A 15 -7.29 -0.65 -5.92
CA ASN A 15 -7.21 0.58 -6.71
C ASN A 15 -7.05 1.83 -5.85
N GLY A 16 -7.47 1.78 -4.58
CA GLY A 16 -7.19 2.85 -3.61
C GLY A 16 -5.70 2.97 -3.32
N HIS A 17 -5.04 1.83 -3.10
CA HIS A 17 -3.58 1.79 -2.93
C HIS A 17 -2.85 2.27 -4.19
N LEU A 18 -3.30 1.81 -5.36
CA LEU A 18 -2.70 2.21 -6.63
C LEU A 18 -2.81 3.72 -6.87
N HIS A 19 -3.94 4.32 -6.50
CA HIS A 19 -4.12 5.77 -6.61
C HIS A 19 -3.07 6.52 -5.78
N VAL A 20 -2.85 6.09 -4.54
CA VAL A 20 -1.83 6.68 -3.66
C VAL A 20 -0.44 6.53 -4.27
N VAL A 21 -0.12 5.34 -4.78
CA VAL A 21 1.17 5.07 -5.43
C VAL A 21 1.39 5.95 -6.65
N LYS A 22 0.38 6.10 -7.50
CA LYS A 22 0.46 6.97 -8.70
C LYS A 22 0.72 8.42 -8.31
N SER A 23 0.02 8.92 -7.30
CA SER A 23 0.21 10.28 -6.80
C SER A 23 1.62 10.45 -6.22
N ALA A 24 2.06 9.49 -5.40
CA ALA A 24 3.38 9.52 -4.80
C ALA A 24 4.50 9.47 -5.86
N SER A 25 4.32 8.69 -6.92
CA SER A 25 5.31 8.56 -7.98
C SER A 25 5.61 9.87 -8.69
N LYS A 26 4.67 10.80 -8.68
CA LYS A 26 4.85 12.14 -9.25
C LYS A 26 5.56 13.10 -8.30
N LEU A 27 5.45 12.86 -6.98
CA LEU A 27 6.00 13.73 -5.95
C LEU A 27 7.43 13.36 -5.56
N PHE A 28 7.75 12.07 -5.58
CA PHE A 28 9.02 11.54 -5.13
C PHE A 28 9.88 11.07 -6.30
N ASP A 29 11.19 11.17 -6.13
CA ASP A 29 12.13 10.59 -7.10
C ASP A 29 11.97 9.08 -7.16
N LYS A 30 11.71 8.46 -6.01
CA LYS A 30 11.51 7.02 -5.89
C LYS A 30 10.48 6.72 -4.80
N VAL A 31 9.66 5.71 -5.03
CA VAL A 31 8.70 5.21 -4.05
C VAL A 31 8.98 3.73 -3.80
N ILE A 32 8.98 3.34 -2.53
CA ILE A 32 9.10 1.94 -2.13
C ILE A 32 7.81 1.52 -1.43
N ILE A 33 7.09 0.58 -2.03
CA ILE A 33 5.93 -0.05 -1.40
C ILE A 33 6.46 -1.12 -0.47
N GLY A 34 6.10 -1.05 0.80
CA GLY A 34 6.53 -2.03 1.80
C GLY A 34 5.36 -2.90 2.25
N ILE A 35 5.39 -4.20 1.92
CA ILE A 35 4.39 -5.15 2.40
C ILE A 35 4.80 -5.58 3.81
N GLY A 36 4.04 -5.13 4.79
CA GLY A 36 4.29 -5.47 6.20
C GLY A 36 3.77 -6.86 6.51
N ILE A 37 4.62 -7.68 7.10
CA ILE A 37 4.28 -9.04 7.51
C ILE A 37 4.11 -9.04 9.02
N ASN A 38 2.92 -9.43 9.48
CA ASN A 38 2.64 -9.58 10.91
C ASN A 38 2.54 -11.07 11.23
N SER A 39 3.49 -11.57 12.02
CA SER A 39 3.55 -12.98 12.39
C SER A 39 2.35 -13.43 13.24
N VAL A 40 1.61 -12.50 13.84
CA VAL A 40 0.45 -12.80 14.68
C VAL A 40 -0.83 -12.93 13.87
N LYS A 41 -0.88 -12.35 12.66
CA LYS A 41 -2.03 -12.39 11.77
C LYS A 41 -1.73 -13.21 10.53
N ASP A 42 -2.62 -14.14 10.20
CA ASP A 42 -2.55 -14.85 8.94
C ASP A 42 -2.99 -13.91 7.81
N ARG A 43 -2.19 -13.89 6.74
CA ARG A 43 -2.55 -13.14 5.54
C ARG A 43 -3.61 -13.91 4.75
N ARG A 44 -4.50 -13.16 4.07
CA ARG A 44 -5.48 -13.72 3.14
C ARG A 44 -4.81 -14.24 1.87
N PHE A 45 -3.79 -13.51 1.40
CA PHE A 45 -3.04 -13.85 0.19
C PHE A 45 -1.54 -13.94 0.50
N PRO A 46 -0.82 -14.94 -0.05
CA PRO A 46 0.61 -15.07 0.19
C PRO A 46 1.37 -13.81 -0.23
N LYS A 47 2.34 -13.38 0.60
CA LYS A 47 3.11 -12.17 0.33
C LYS A 47 3.89 -12.23 -0.98
N GLU A 48 4.42 -13.39 -1.32
CA GLU A 48 5.21 -13.60 -2.53
C GLU A 48 4.36 -13.37 -3.79
N LEU A 49 3.14 -13.89 -3.79
CA LEU A 49 2.20 -13.69 -4.89
C LEU A 49 1.74 -12.24 -4.97
N MET A 50 1.49 -11.61 -3.83
CA MET A 50 1.08 -10.20 -3.80
C MET A 50 2.22 -9.29 -4.28
N GLU A 51 3.45 -9.58 -3.88
CA GLU A 51 4.63 -8.85 -4.35
C GLU A 51 4.76 -8.93 -5.87
N ASP A 52 4.61 -10.14 -6.43
CA ASP A 52 4.65 -10.33 -7.88
C ASP A 52 3.48 -9.62 -8.58
N ALA A 53 2.29 -9.67 -8.00
CA ALA A 53 1.11 -8.98 -8.55
C ALA A 53 1.31 -7.47 -8.59
N ILE A 54 1.88 -6.90 -7.53
CA ILE A 54 2.17 -5.47 -7.48
C ILE A 54 3.24 -5.10 -8.51
N LYS A 55 4.29 -5.91 -8.65
CA LYS A 55 5.32 -5.70 -9.68
C LYS A 55 4.72 -5.66 -11.09
N ASP A 56 3.83 -6.60 -11.39
CA ASP A 56 3.13 -6.64 -12.68
C ASP A 56 2.26 -5.38 -12.87
N CYS A 57 1.57 -4.96 -11.82
CA CYS A 57 0.76 -3.74 -11.84
C CYS A 57 1.61 -2.51 -12.14
N LEU A 58 2.78 -2.39 -11.52
CA LEU A 58 3.69 -1.27 -11.72
C LEU A 58 4.17 -1.20 -13.17
N ILE A 59 4.43 -2.35 -13.78
CA ILE A 59 4.81 -2.43 -15.20
C ILE A 59 3.64 -1.99 -16.09
N GLU A 60 2.44 -2.51 -15.85
CA GLU A 60 1.24 -2.17 -16.63
C GLU A 60 0.93 -0.67 -16.56
N GLU A 61 1.20 -0.03 -15.42
CA GLU A 61 0.93 1.38 -15.17
C GLU A 61 2.12 2.29 -15.51
N ASN A 62 3.21 1.74 -16.03
CA ASN A 62 4.42 2.49 -16.39
C ASN A 62 5.02 3.28 -15.22
N LEU A 63 5.01 2.71 -14.04
CA LEU A 63 5.55 3.32 -12.82
C LEU A 63 6.98 2.84 -12.56
N SER A 64 7.92 3.32 -13.37
CA SER A 64 9.31 2.85 -13.35
C SER A 64 10.12 3.28 -12.12
N ASN A 65 9.65 4.30 -11.40
CA ASN A 65 10.31 4.79 -10.18
C ASN A 65 9.73 4.19 -8.89
N VAL A 66 8.92 3.14 -8.99
CA VAL A 66 8.30 2.48 -7.83
C VAL A 66 8.79 1.04 -7.74
N ASN A 67 9.20 0.64 -6.54
CA ASN A 67 9.61 -0.73 -6.23
C ASN A 67 8.74 -1.28 -5.10
N VAL A 68 8.73 -2.60 -4.94
CA VAL A 68 8.01 -3.26 -3.84
C VAL A 68 8.95 -4.20 -3.10
N ILE A 69 8.85 -4.19 -1.77
CA ILE A 69 9.58 -5.08 -0.87
C ILE A 69 8.63 -5.64 0.18
N SER A 70 9.04 -6.66 0.88
CA SER A 70 8.38 -7.16 2.09
C SER A 70 9.28 -6.90 3.29
N TYR A 71 8.68 -6.68 4.47
CA TYR A 71 9.42 -6.48 5.72
C TYR A 71 8.61 -7.05 6.88
N ASP A 72 9.30 -7.43 7.96
CA ASP A 72 8.70 -8.03 9.15
C ASP A 72 9.05 -7.30 10.45
N ASN A 73 9.78 -6.20 10.35
CA ASN A 73 10.14 -5.34 11.48
C ASN A 73 9.25 -4.09 11.51
N LEU A 74 9.64 -3.07 12.25
CA LEU A 74 8.89 -1.81 12.27
C LEU A 74 8.99 -1.09 10.93
N SER A 75 7.88 -0.48 10.51
CA SER A 75 7.81 0.26 9.24
C SER A 75 8.91 1.32 9.13
N VAL A 76 9.18 2.04 10.22
CA VAL A 76 10.21 3.08 10.22
C VAL A 76 11.60 2.50 10.04
N ASP A 77 11.87 1.34 10.64
CA ASP A 77 13.17 0.68 10.50
C ASP A 77 13.38 0.18 9.07
N ALA A 78 12.33 -0.36 8.47
CA ALA A 78 12.35 -0.76 7.07
C ALA A 78 12.58 0.45 6.15
N ALA A 79 11.92 1.56 6.43
CA ALA A 79 12.07 2.80 5.66
C ALA A 79 13.51 3.33 5.74
N VAL A 80 14.09 3.35 6.93
CA VAL A 80 15.47 3.77 7.16
C VAL A 80 16.45 2.86 6.41
N SER A 81 16.22 1.55 6.47
CA SER A 81 17.07 0.56 5.77
C SER A 81 17.06 0.77 4.25
N CYS A 82 15.97 1.30 3.70
CA CYS A 82 15.83 1.60 2.28
C CYS A 82 16.28 3.03 1.92
N ASN A 83 16.86 3.76 2.85
CA ASN A 83 17.27 5.16 2.68
C ASN A 83 16.09 6.09 2.32
N CYS A 84 14.90 5.79 2.81
CA CYS A 84 13.73 6.64 2.60
C CYS A 84 13.79 7.89 3.47
N ASN A 85 13.26 9.00 2.94
CA ASN A 85 13.22 10.30 3.60
C ASN A 85 11.85 10.55 4.26
N TYR A 86 10.81 9.91 3.77
CA TYR A 86 9.42 10.14 4.18
C TYR A 86 8.66 8.83 4.28
N ILE A 87 7.66 8.83 5.17
CA ILE A 87 6.63 7.78 5.21
C ILE A 87 5.42 8.32 4.45
N ILE A 88 4.84 7.51 3.58
CA ILE A 88 3.64 7.84 2.81
C ILE A 88 2.48 7.09 3.42
N ARG A 89 1.35 7.78 3.68
CA ARG A 89 0.12 7.15 4.12
C ARG A 89 -1.04 7.67 3.29
N GLY A 90 -1.96 6.76 2.95
CA GLY A 90 -3.21 7.14 2.28
C GLY A 90 -4.25 7.57 3.31
N LEU A 91 -5.01 8.60 3.00
CA LEU A 91 -6.14 9.03 3.83
C LEU A 91 -7.44 8.88 3.06
N ARG A 92 -8.42 8.23 3.69
CA ARG A 92 -9.75 8.01 3.14
C ARG A 92 -10.80 8.95 3.76
N ASN A 93 -10.72 9.16 5.07
CA ASN A 93 -11.69 9.95 5.84
C ASN A 93 -11.08 10.50 7.13
N ASP A 94 -11.87 11.22 7.92
CA ASP A 94 -11.43 11.85 9.17
C ASP A 94 -10.93 10.85 10.21
N MET A 95 -11.56 9.68 10.29
CA MET A 95 -11.14 8.63 11.23
C MET A 95 -9.76 8.09 10.86
N ASP A 96 -9.49 7.92 9.57
CA ASP A 96 -8.15 7.53 9.10
C ASP A 96 -7.13 8.58 9.52
N TYR A 97 -7.43 9.87 9.34
CA TYR A 97 -6.50 10.94 9.69
C TYR A 97 -6.16 10.91 11.18
N HIS A 98 -7.16 10.78 12.04
CA HIS A 98 -6.95 10.76 13.49
C HIS A 98 -6.04 9.60 13.91
N TYR A 99 -6.30 8.41 13.40
CA TYR A 99 -5.47 7.24 13.66
C TYR A 99 -4.06 7.40 13.11
N GLU A 100 -3.94 7.83 11.83
CA GLU A 100 -2.68 7.99 11.15
C GLU A 100 -1.81 9.07 11.81
N GLU A 101 -2.40 10.13 12.32
CA GLU A 101 -1.66 11.20 13.00
C GLU A 101 -0.98 10.70 14.28
N ASN A 102 -1.63 9.81 15.03
CA ASN A 102 -1.03 9.21 16.21
C ASN A 102 0.14 8.30 15.83
N VAL A 103 0.00 7.53 14.76
CA VAL A 103 1.09 6.67 14.24
C VAL A 103 2.25 7.54 13.74
N ALA A 104 1.95 8.64 13.03
CA ALA A 104 2.97 9.55 12.52
C ALA A 104 3.82 10.16 13.64
N LYS A 105 3.19 10.56 14.74
CA LYS A 105 3.91 11.10 15.90
C LYS A 105 4.91 10.10 16.47
N ILE A 106 4.51 8.84 16.60
CA ILE A 106 5.39 7.78 17.09
C ILE A 106 6.54 7.55 16.09
N ASN A 107 6.23 7.51 14.80
CA ASN A 107 7.24 7.32 13.75
C ASN A 107 8.28 8.45 13.74
N GLU A 108 7.84 9.69 13.94
CA GLU A 108 8.75 10.83 14.03
C GLU A 108 9.71 10.71 15.21
N GLU A 109 9.21 10.29 16.37
CA GLU A 109 10.04 10.09 17.55
C GLU A 109 11.08 8.99 17.36
N LEU A 110 10.71 7.92 16.65
CA LEU A 110 11.59 6.77 16.46
C LEU A 110 12.62 6.96 15.35
N SER A 111 12.36 7.81 14.36
CA SER A 111 13.15 7.82 13.13
C SER A 111 13.49 9.20 12.58
N ASN A 112 12.84 10.24 13.04
CA ASN A 112 12.87 11.60 12.48
C ASN A 112 12.39 11.65 11.02
N LEU A 113 11.58 10.67 10.58
CA LEU A 113 10.95 10.68 9.25
C LEU A 113 9.58 11.34 9.34
N ASP A 114 9.35 12.31 8.47
CA ASP A 114 8.05 12.95 8.35
C ASP A 114 7.08 12.05 7.57
N THR A 115 5.80 12.19 7.89
CA THR A 115 4.73 11.48 7.19
C THR A 115 4.04 12.42 6.21
N ILE A 116 3.88 11.96 4.98
CA ILE A 116 3.16 12.67 3.94
C ILE A 116 1.84 11.93 3.71
N TYR A 117 0.74 12.65 3.81
CA TYR A 117 -0.59 12.10 3.58
C TYR A 117 -1.02 12.36 2.14
N ILE A 118 -1.52 11.32 1.49
CA ILE A 118 -2.06 11.40 0.13
C ILE A 118 -3.52 10.96 0.20
N ARG A 119 -4.42 11.79 -0.31
CA ARG A 119 -5.84 11.48 -0.32
C ARG A 119 -6.14 10.35 -1.31
N SER A 120 -6.96 9.40 -0.87
CA SER A 120 -7.43 8.33 -1.74
C SER A 120 -8.46 8.80 -2.77
N GLY A 121 -8.99 10.01 -2.61
CA GLY A 121 -9.89 10.62 -3.58
C GLY A 121 -11.17 9.80 -3.78
N LYS A 122 -11.52 9.58 -5.03
CA LYS A 122 -12.71 8.82 -5.40
C LYS A 122 -12.65 7.34 -4.98
N TYR A 123 -11.47 6.83 -4.63
CA TYR A 123 -11.28 5.45 -4.19
C TYR A 123 -11.34 5.30 -2.66
N GLY A 124 -11.70 6.36 -1.94
CA GLY A 124 -11.70 6.36 -0.48
C GLY A 124 -12.66 5.37 0.18
N PHE A 125 -13.66 4.89 -0.54
CA PHE A 125 -14.60 3.90 -0.03
C PHE A 125 -14.08 2.46 -0.11
N ILE A 126 -12.97 2.22 -0.81
CA ILE A 126 -12.43 0.87 -1.02
C ILE A 126 -11.63 0.45 0.20
N SER A 127 -11.96 -0.70 0.77
CA SER A 127 -11.23 -1.33 1.86
C SER A 127 -11.02 -2.81 1.57
N SER A 128 -10.01 -3.40 2.20
CA SER A 128 -9.77 -4.84 2.06
C SER A 128 -10.96 -5.66 2.58
N THR A 129 -11.62 -5.20 3.65
CA THR A 129 -12.83 -5.85 4.18
C THR A 129 -13.95 -5.85 3.15
N MET A 130 -14.22 -4.71 2.51
CA MET A 130 -15.23 -4.62 1.45
C MET A 130 -14.90 -5.56 0.29
N ILE A 131 -13.64 -5.60 -0.12
CA ILE A 131 -13.21 -6.49 -1.21
C ILE A 131 -13.47 -7.95 -0.85
N MET A 132 -13.15 -8.36 0.37
CA MET A 132 -13.38 -9.75 0.80
C MET A 132 -14.88 -10.08 0.87
N ASP A 133 -15.70 -9.13 1.29
CA ASP A 133 -17.16 -9.32 1.29
C ASP A 133 -17.68 -9.54 -0.14
N LEU A 134 -17.18 -8.76 -1.09
CA LEU A 134 -17.58 -8.92 -2.50
C LEU A 134 -17.11 -10.26 -3.06
N ILE A 135 -15.89 -10.68 -2.77
CA ILE A 135 -15.34 -11.96 -3.21
C ILE A 135 -16.19 -13.11 -2.63
N ASN A 136 -16.48 -13.06 -1.33
CA ASN A 136 -17.24 -14.10 -0.64
C ASN A 136 -18.68 -14.21 -1.14
N ASN A 137 -19.22 -13.15 -1.73
CA ASN A 137 -20.56 -13.12 -2.32
C ASN A 137 -20.54 -13.23 -3.85
N ASN A 138 -19.42 -13.65 -4.43
CA ASN A 138 -19.26 -13.86 -5.87
C ASN A 138 -19.57 -12.63 -6.72
N ARG A 139 -19.21 -11.45 -6.20
CA ARG A 139 -19.38 -10.19 -6.91
C ARG A 139 -18.14 -9.82 -7.70
N ASP A 140 -18.34 -9.08 -8.77
CA ASP A 140 -17.26 -8.54 -9.61
C ASP A 140 -16.48 -7.48 -8.85
N ILE A 141 -15.14 -7.63 -8.81
CA ILE A 141 -14.24 -6.68 -8.14
C ILE A 141 -13.33 -5.93 -9.11
N SER A 142 -13.56 -6.07 -10.42
CA SER A 142 -12.67 -5.50 -11.44
C SER A 142 -12.56 -3.97 -11.39
N SER A 143 -13.57 -3.29 -10.85
CA SER A 143 -13.54 -1.83 -10.67
C SER A 143 -12.76 -1.39 -9.44
N TYR A 144 -12.39 -2.30 -8.55
CA TYR A 144 -11.81 -1.96 -7.25
C TYR A 144 -10.40 -2.52 -7.04
N VAL A 145 -10.01 -3.48 -7.85
CA VAL A 145 -8.73 -4.19 -7.70
C VAL A 145 -8.02 -4.22 -9.04
N PRO A 146 -6.71 -3.96 -9.09
CA PRO A 146 -5.95 -4.03 -10.34
C PRO A 146 -6.05 -5.41 -10.98
N ASN A 147 -6.09 -5.44 -12.31
CA ASN A 147 -6.21 -6.67 -13.07
C ASN A 147 -5.08 -7.68 -12.79
N SER A 148 -3.86 -7.20 -12.61
CA SER A 148 -2.71 -8.04 -12.25
C SER A 148 -2.91 -8.79 -10.93
N VAL A 149 -3.55 -8.12 -9.95
CA VAL A 149 -3.86 -8.73 -8.65
C VAL A 149 -4.95 -9.79 -8.82
N ILE A 150 -6.00 -9.47 -9.58
CA ILE A 150 -7.09 -10.42 -9.86
C ILE A 150 -6.55 -11.69 -10.51
N LYS A 151 -5.71 -11.54 -11.52
CA LYS A 151 -5.11 -12.67 -12.23
C LYS A 151 -4.20 -13.49 -11.33
N LYS A 152 -3.28 -12.84 -10.62
CA LYS A 152 -2.27 -13.53 -9.81
C LYS A 152 -2.91 -14.27 -8.64
N MET A 153 -3.93 -13.68 -8.03
CA MET A 153 -4.66 -14.29 -6.92
C MET A 153 -5.76 -15.26 -7.38
N ASN A 154 -5.95 -15.38 -8.69
CA ASN A 154 -6.99 -16.22 -9.29
C ASN A 154 -8.39 -15.85 -8.77
N LEU A 155 -8.67 -14.56 -8.73
CA LEU A 155 -9.94 -14.03 -8.28
C LEU A 155 -10.93 -13.88 -9.44
N LYS A 156 -12.22 -13.85 -9.09
CA LYS A 156 -13.29 -13.67 -10.06
C LYS A 156 -13.44 -12.17 -10.39
N SER A 157 -13.42 -11.88 -11.65
CA SER A 157 -13.65 -10.50 -12.12
C SER A 157 -15.02 -10.38 -12.78
#